data_c762141be2981a46e5092871e760be4b
#
_entry.id   c762141be2981a46e5092871e760be4b
#
_cell.length_a   1.000
_cell.length_b   1.000
_cell.length_c   1.000
_cell.angle_alpha   90.00
_cell.angle_beta   90.00
_cell.angle_gamma   90.00
#
_symmetry.space_group_name_H-M   'P 1'
#
loop_
_entity.id
_entity.type
_entity.pdbx_description
1 polymer ?
#
loop_
_entity_poly.entity_id
_entity_poly.type
_entity_poly.pdbx_seq_one_letter_code
_entity_poly.pdbx_strand_id
1 'polypeptide(L)'
;MSRILSLSLAALPLLALSLVPACASSDTDDELLADSTDDAAIAGKADSVDGAYTYYSIKIDMRRCASPMCGGFFLSRVNRTTTTCHNGTTATKCYTPVLDWSEANLDQGQQDKLIGAAAKINSTFALVRGRFAPKNTTTPQPNLGRFIVTEAWIAEGPNVADGVFARVTQNGIRCIAAPCPSLTEKGLNTANTANISDLDFTPSDLSDREVQGFVDQYTAPGGIIVAGDRYTFKFQGRSGKGRTVTNAFHRLANAPAADCFVGGCSSQLCTDHEGAISTCEWRPEYACYQDANATCERQPSGQCGWTPTAELTSCLASTH
;
A
#
# COMPACT_ATOMS: atom_id res chain seq x y z
N MET A 1 1.90 -50.79 -76.42
CA MET A 1 0.49 -50.61 -76.87
C MET A 1 -0.16 -49.63 -75.91
N SER A 2 -0.09 -48.39 -76.15
CA SER A 2 -1.05 -47.45 -76.75
C SER A 2 -2.40 -47.39 -76.07
N ARG A 3 -2.67 -46.25 -75.54
CA ARG A 3 -3.77 -45.25 -75.75
C ARG A 3 -4.07 -44.52 -74.46
N ILE A 4 -3.83 -43.25 -74.36
CA ILE A 4 -4.39 -41.98 -74.87
C ILE A 4 -5.75 -41.61 -74.26
N LEU A 5 -5.74 -40.40 -73.65
CA LEU A 5 -6.76 -39.34 -73.50
C LEU A 5 -8.02 -39.58 -72.64
N SER A 6 -8.36 -38.71 -71.73
CA SER A 6 -9.10 -37.47 -72.04
C SER A 6 -9.17 -36.56 -70.83
N LEU A 7 -8.97 -35.25 -71.07
CA LEU A 7 -9.30 -34.10 -70.25
C LEU A 7 -10.79 -34.01 -69.97
N SER A 8 -11.20 -33.60 -68.82
CA SER A 8 -12.40 -32.83 -68.57
C SER A 8 -12.22 -31.78 -67.55
N LEU A 9 -12.20 -30.54 -67.97
CA LEU A 9 -12.41 -29.33 -67.20
C LEU A 9 -13.83 -29.34 -66.62
N ALA A 10 -14.01 -29.10 -65.34
CA ALA A 10 -15.29 -28.64 -64.84
C ALA A 10 -15.03 -27.59 -63.72
N ALA A 11 -15.73 -26.49 -63.91
CA ALA A 11 -15.59 -25.21 -63.29
C ALA A 11 -15.87 -25.21 -61.76
N LEU A 12 -15.13 -24.29 -61.02
CA LEU A 12 -15.43 -23.84 -59.67
C LEU A 12 -16.83 -23.20 -59.55
N PRO A 13 -17.37 -23.22 -58.31
CA PRO A 13 -17.82 -21.98 -57.71
C PRO A 13 -17.05 -21.64 -56.46
N LEU A 14 -16.57 -20.40 -56.39
CA LEU A 14 -16.11 -19.73 -55.20
C LEU A 14 -17.26 -19.63 -54.19
N LEU A 15 -17.19 -20.36 -53.09
CA LEU A 15 -17.91 -20.03 -51.86
C LEU A 15 -16.97 -19.18 -50.98
N ALA A 16 -17.26 -17.89 -50.93
CA ALA A 16 -16.67 -17.02 -49.94
C ALA A 16 -17.15 -17.43 -48.53
N LEU A 17 -16.32 -18.16 -47.78
CA LEU A 17 -16.51 -18.37 -46.38
C LEU A 17 -15.99 -17.12 -45.65
N SER A 18 -16.92 -16.29 -45.17
CA SER A 18 -16.63 -15.22 -44.20
C SER A 18 -16.10 -15.83 -42.94
N LEU A 19 -14.77 -15.76 -42.74
CA LEU A 19 -14.12 -15.99 -41.47
C LEU A 19 -14.51 -14.85 -40.52
N VAL A 20 -15.46 -15.10 -39.64
CA VAL A 20 -15.65 -14.35 -38.43
C VAL A 20 -14.47 -14.69 -37.54
N PRO A 21 -13.61 -13.74 -37.13
CA PRO A 21 -12.66 -14.01 -36.09
C PRO A 21 -13.44 -14.20 -34.78
N ALA A 22 -13.58 -15.44 -34.35
CA ALA A 22 -13.90 -15.74 -32.99
C ALA A 22 -12.77 -15.10 -32.12
N CYS A 23 -13.10 -14.12 -31.30
CA CYS A 23 -12.25 -13.70 -30.21
C CYS A 23 -12.05 -14.92 -29.29
N ALA A 24 -11.05 -15.71 -29.59
CA ALA A 24 -10.46 -16.58 -28.59
C ALA A 24 -9.86 -15.66 -27.54
N SER A 25 -10.55 -15.52 -26.42
CA SER A 25 -9.92 -15.07 -25.17
C SER A 25 -8.81 -16.08 -24.90
N SER A 26 -7.59 -15.72 -25.25
CA SER A 26 -6.41 -16.41 -24.76
C SER A 26 -6.41 -16.17 -23.24
N ASP A 27 -6.90 -17.14 -22.50
CA ASP A 27 -6.55 -17.33 -21.11
C ASP A 27 -5.04 -17.60 -21.08
N THR A 28 -4.25 -16.54 -21.15
CA THR A 28 -2.87 -16.60 -20.70
C THR A 28 -2.99 -16.71 -19.20
N ASP A 29 -2.88 -17.92 -18.67
CA ASP A 29 -2.52 -18.23 -17.30
C ASP A 29 -1.12 -17.63 -17.06
N ASP A 30 -1.06 -16.30 -16.89
CA ASP A 30 0.17 -15.63 -16.50
C ASP A 30 0.35 -15.88 -15.01
N GLU A 31 1.12 -16.91 -14.76
CA GLU A 31 1.68 -17.21 -13.46
C GLU A 31 2.33 -15.96 -12.88
N LEU A 32 1.87 -15.55 -11.69
CA LEU A 32 2.60 -14.63 -10.79
C LEU A 32 3.86 -15.32 -10.22
N LEU A 33 4.40 -16.31 -10.93
CA LEU A 33 5.69 -16.88 -10.57
C LEU A 33 6.73 -15.78 -10.70
N ALA A 34 7.51 -15.62 -9.64
CA ALA A 34 8.70 -14.80 -9.65
C ALA A 34 9.55 -15.19 -10.86
N ASP A 35 9.44 -14.42 -11.94
CA ASP A 35 10.34 -14.56 -13.06
C ASP A 35 11.72 -14.08 -12.61
N SER A 36 12.51 -15.07 -12.17
CA SER A 36 13.85 -14.85 -11.62
C SER A 36 14.90 -14.56 -12.69
N THR A 37 14.55 -14.60 -13.98
CA THR A 37 15.55 -14.59 -15.06
C THR A 37 15.73 -13.24 -15.75
N ASP A 38 14.86 -12.24 -15.50
CA ASP A 38 14.91 -10.96 -16.21
C ASP A 38 15.14 -9.73 -15.31
N ASP A 39 15.68 -9.93 -14.09
CA ASP A 39 15.83 -8.84 -13.11
C ASP A 39 16.62 -7.62 -13.60
N ALA A 40 17.61 -7.80 -14.48
CA ALA A 40 18.43 -6.70 -14.96
C ALA A 40 17.72 -5.84 -16.04
N ALA A 41 16.87 -6.44 -16.86
CA ALA A 41 16.12 -5.75 -17.91
C ALA A 41 14.80 -5.16 -17.40
N ILE A 42 14.24 -5.74 -16.33
CA ILE A 42 12.93 -5.36 -15.77
C ILE A 42 13.07 -4.35 -14.63
N ALA A 43 14.26 -4.21 -14.00
CA ALA A 43 14.47 -3.25 -12.91
C ALA A 43 14.01 -1.83 -13.28
N GLY A 44 14.40 -1.32 -14.45
CA GLY A 44 13.94 -0.02 -14.94
C GLY A 44 12.46 0.01 -15.32
N LYS A 45 11.89 -1.10 -15.73
CA LYS A 45 10.49 -1.19 -16.17
C LYS A 45 9.51 -1.34 -15.00
N ALA A 46 9.92 -2.05 -13.93
CA ALA A 46 9.12 -2.15 -12.70
C ALA A 46 9.08 -0.82 -11.94
N ASP A 47 10.17 -0.07 -11.95
CA ASP A 47 10.22 1.28 -11.38
C ASP A 47 9.32 2.25 -12.17
N SER A 48 9.11 2.01 -13.48
CA SER A 48 8.18 2.79 -14.30
C SER A 48 6.70 2.48 -14.06
N VAL A 49 6.36 1.27 -13.60
CA VAL A 49 4.96 0.86 -13.31
C VAL A 49 4.44 1.51 -12.04
N ASP A 50 5.30 1.64 -11.00
CA ASP A 50 4.96 2.25 -9.72
C ASP A 50 5.53 3.68 -9.57
N GLY A 51 6.15 4.20 -10.62
CA GLY A 51 6.86 5.49 -10.60
C GLY A 51 8.20 5.39 -9.90
N ALA A 52 8.67 6.50 -9.34
CA ALA A 52 9.94 6.57 -8.62
C ALA A 52 9.94 5.82 -7.26
N TYR A 53 8.78 5.33 -6.82
CA TYR A 53 8.59 4.72 -5.50
C TYR A 53 8.25 3.24 -5.64
N THR A 54 9.00 2.40 -4.95
CA THR A 54 8.83 0.95 -4.94
C THR A 54 8.62 0.42 -3.51
N TYR A 55 8.20 -0.85 -3.38
CA TYR A 55 7.97 -1.50 -2.09
C TYR A 55 9.18 -2.30 -1.66
N TYR A 56 9.54 -2.17 -0.38
CA TYR A 56 10.67 -2.87 0.23
C TYR A 56 10.24 -3.55 1.52
N SER A 57 10.74 -4.75 1.77
CA SER A 57 10.82 -5.28 3.12
C SER A 57 11.95 -4.58 3.87
N ILE A 58 11.70 -4.29 5.14
CA ILE A 58 12.66 -3.58 6.00
C ILE A 58 13.03 -4.42 7.21
N LYS A 59 14.31 -4.42 7.55
CA LYS A 59 14.89 -5.08 8.72
C LYS A 59 15.85 -4.14 9.43
N ILE A 60 15.86 -4.18 10.76
CA ILE A 60 16.87 -3.45 11.53
C ILE A 60 18.24 -4.10 11.33
N ASP A 61 19.26 -3.28 11.23
CA ASP A 61 20.64 -3.74 11.21
C ASP A 61 21.13 -4.04 12.64
N MET A 62 21.31 -5.32 12.94
CA MET A 62 21.75 -5.80 14.24
C MET A 62 23.28 -5.94 14.34
N ARG A 63 24.04 -5.49 13.37
CA ARG A 63 25.50 -5.52 13.41
C ARG A 63 26.04 -4.59 14.51
N ARG A 64 27.15 -5.00 15.13
CA ARG A 64 27.81 -4.23 16.18
C ARG A 64 29.02 -3.49 15.60
N CYS A 65 28.82 -2.28 15.14
CA CYS A 65 29.88 -1.37 14.70
C CYS A 65 29.49 0.08 15.01
N ALA A 66 30.38 1.03 14.73
CA ALA A 66 30.09 2.43 15.02
C ALA A 66 29.04 3.00 14.04
N SER A 67 28.09 3.78 14.56
CA SER A 67 27.17 4.59 13.74
C SER A 67 27.99 5.62 12.93
N PRO A 68 27.60 5.90 11.68
CA PRO A 68 26.41 5.45 10.95
C PRO A 68 26.64 4.19 10.11
N MET A 69 27.74 3.46 10.27
CA MET A 69 28.10 2.28 9.46
C MET A 69 27.19 1.08 9.79
N CYS A 70 26.57 1.06 10.94
CA CYS A 70 25.53 0.11 11.34
C CYS A 70 24.53 0.75 12.33
N GLY A 71 23.51 -0.03 12.72
CA GLY A 71 22.41 0.44 13.57
C GLY A 71 21.28 1.10 12.78
N GLY A 72 21.35 1.12 11.43
CA GLY A 72 20.28 1.55 10.55
C GLY A 72 19.40 0.38 10.09
N PHE A 73 19.09 0.35 8.79
CA PHE A 73 18.13 -0.58 8.22
C PHE A 73 18.65 -1.24 6.95
N PHE A 74 18.26 -2.49 6.74
CA PHE A 74 18.38 -3.17 5.47
C PHE A 74 17.04 -3.19 4.74
N LEU A 75 17.06 -2.80 3.47
CA LEU A 75 15.89 -2.81 2.59
C LEU A 75 16.12 -3.81 1.45
N SER A 76 15.11 -4.65 1.19
CA SER A 76 15.09 -5.57 0.05
C SER A 76 13.81 -5.35 -0.73
N ARG A 77 13.89 -5.20 -2.06
CA ARG A 77 12.70 -5.05 -2.91
C ARG A 77 11.86 -6.31 -2.82
N VAL A 78 10.57 -6.17 -2.49
CA VAL A 78 9.65 -7.31 -2.46
C VAL A 78 9.39 -7.82 -3.88
N ASN A 79 9.16 -9.12 -4.03
CA ASN A 79 8.99 -9.84 -5.29
C ASN A 79 10.17 -9.66 -6.26
N ARG A 80 11.36 -9.35 -5.76
CA ARG A 80 12.58 -9.20 -6.55
C ARG A 80 13.76 -9.84 -5.83
N THR A 81 14.67 -10.43 -6.59
CA THR A 81 15.88 -11.04 -6.05
C THR A 81 16.94 -9.99 -5.75
N THR A 82 16.86 -8.84 -6.39
CA THR A 82 17.83 -7.75 -6.29
C THR A 82 17.21 -6.40 -5.97
N THR A 83 17.99 -5.55 -5.34
CA THR A 83 17.66 -4.20 -4.92
C THR A 83 18.71 -3.23 -5.44
N THR A 84 18.28 -2.16 -6.11
CA THR A 84 19.18 -1.08 -6.51
C THR A 84 19.40 -0.15 -5.31
N CYS A 85 20.64 -0.02 -4.87
CA CYS A 85 21.04 0.78 -3.72
C CYS A 85 21.23 2.27 -4.09
N HIS A 86 21.35 3.13 -3.07
CA HIS A 86 21.52 4.58 -3.23
C HIS A 86 22.71 4.99 -4.11
N ASN A 87 23.73 4.16 -4.18
CA ASN A 87 24.94 4.39 -5.00
C ASN A 87 24.86 3.81 -6.42
N GLY A 88 23.71 3.28 -6.81
CA GLY A 88 23.46 2.64 -8.11
C GLY A 88 23.95 1.19 -8.21
N THR A 89 24.54 0.62 -7.16
CA THR A 89 24.89 -0.80 -7.15
C THR A 89 23.67 -1.67 -6.89
N THR A 90 23.72 -2.91 -7.36
CA THR A 90 22.68 -3.90 -7.16
C THR A 90 23.12 -4.94 -6.12
N ALA A 91 22.28 -5.22 -5.14
CA ALA A 91 22.52 -6.20 -4.09
C ALA A 91 21.20 -6.89 -3.68
N THR A 92 21.27 -7.99 -2.94
CA THR A 92 20.04 -8.64 -2.38
C THR A 92 19.35 -7.74 -1.37
N LYS A 93 20.12 -6.92 -0.66
CA LYS A 93 19.62 -5.92 0.30
C LYS A 93 20.53 -4.72 0.34
N CYS A 94 19.99 -3.54 0.53
CA CYS A 94 20.71 -2.28 0.63
C CYS A 94 20.63 -1.74 2.05
N TYR A 95 21.74 -1.23 2.53
CA TYR A 95 21.80 -0.56 3.83
C TYR A 95 21.46 0.92 3.70
N THR A 96 20.74 1.45 4.69
CA THR A 96 20.57 2.88 4.93
C THR A 96 20.65 3.17 6.43
N PRO A 97 21.40 4.20 6.85
CA PRO A 97 21.44 4.57 8.28
C PRO A 97 20.17 5.27 8.75
N VAL A 98 19.40 5.87 7.83
CA VAL A 98 18.28 6.76 8.16
C VAL A 98 17.07 6.48 7.27
N LEU A 99 15.90 6.45 7.91
CA LEU A 99 14.59 6.55 7.26
C LEU A 99 14.12 7.99 7.36
N ASP A 100 13.80 8.59 6.24
CA ASP A 100 13.25 9.93 6.14
C ASP A 100 11.72 9.83 6.04
N TRP A 101 11.02 10.28 7.06
CA TRP A 101 9.57 10.18 7.20
C TRP A 101 8.81 11.40 6.66
N SER A 102 9.52 12.38 6.11
CA SER A 102 8.93 13.66 5.69
C SER A 102 7.78 13.55 4.68
N GLU A 103 7.77 12.45 3.87
CA GLU A 103 6.72 12.19 2.88
C GLU A 103 5.68 11.16 3.37
N ALA A 104 5.89 10.50 4.51
CA ALA A 104 5.01 9.44 5.00
C ALA A 104 3.84 9.96 5.84
N ASN A 105 3.95 11.16 6.40
CA ASN A 105 2.98 11.76 7.32
C ASN A 105 2.59 10.82 8.48
N LEU A 106 3.59 10.22 9.14
CA LEU A 106 3.42 9.31 10.26
C LEU A 106 3.90 9.98 11.56
N ASP A 107 3.11 9.86 12.62
CA ASP A 107 3.54 10.26 13.95
C ASP A 107 4.62 9.31 14.50
N GLN A 108 5.25 9.70 15.62
CA GLN A 108 6.32 8.92 16.24
C GLN A 108 5.85 7.52 16.65
N GLY A 109 4.62 7.39 17.16
CA GLY A 109 4.07 6.09 17.59
C GLY A 109 3.91 5.12 16.42
N GLN A 110 3.53 5.62 15.23
CA GLN A 110 3.43 4.81 14.00
C GLN A 110 4.83 4.41 13.49
N GLN A 111 5.79 5.33 13.55
CA GLN A 111 7.18 5.04 13.20
C GLN A 111 7.75 3.95 14.12
N ASP A 112 7.53 4.05 15.43
CA ASP A 112 7.99 3.08 16.42
C ASP A 112 7.35 1.70 16.22
N LYS A 113 6.07 1.63 15.83
CA LYS A 113 5.39 0.38 15.45
C LYS A 113 6.07 -0.29 14.26
N LEU A 114 6.39 0.46 13.19
CA LEU A 114 7.11 -0.09 12.04
C LEU A 114 8.50 -0.60 12.43
N ILE A 115 9.25 0.19 13.21
CA ILE A 115 10.59 -0.17 13.68
C ILE A 115 10.53 -1.44 14.53
N GLY A 116 9.55 -1.54 15.44
CA GLY A 116 9.31 -2.74 16.23
C GLY A 116 8.99 -3.98 15.38
N ALA A 117 8.19 -3.82 14.33
CA ALA A 117 7.92 -4.89 13.37
C ALA A 117 9.17 -5.27 12.55
N ALA A 118 9.98 -4.29 12.14
CA ALA A 118 11.24 -4.51 11.43
C ALA A 118 12.32 -5.22 12.27
N ALA A 119 12.21 -5.17 13.60
CA ALA A 119 13.11 -5.87 14.53
C ALA A 119 12.84 -7.37 14.64
N LYS A 120 11.67 -7.86 14.22
CA LYS A 120 11.34 -9.30 14.24
C LYS A 120 12.22 -10.05 13.24
N ILE A 121 12.97 -11.09 13.70
CA ILE A 121 14.12 -11.63 12.98
C ILE A 121 13.75 -12.55 11.81
N ASN A 122 12.80 -13.45 11.97
CA ASN A 122 12.65 -14.62 11.10
C ASN A 122 11.69 -14.45 9.92
N SER A 123 11.06 -13.30 9.74
CA SER A 123 10.11 -13.06 8.66
C SER A 123 10.01 -11.58 8.31
N THR A 124 9.32 -11.29 7.21
CA THR A 124 8.96 -9.93 6.83
C THR A 124 7.69 -9.53 7.56
N PHE A 125 7.81 -8.64 8.55
CA PHE A 125 6.70 -8.07 9.31
C PHE A 125 6.50 -6.59 9.05
N ALA A 126 7.41 -5.96 8.31
CA ALA A 126 7.37 -4.55 7.98
C ALA A 126 7.69 -4.33 6.51
N LEU A 127 6.87 -3.53 5.84
CA LEU A 127 7.08 -3.09 4.47
C LEU A 127 7.05 -1.56 4.43
N VAL A 128 7.84 -0.99 3.54
CA VAL A 128 7.81 0.44 3.23
C VAL A 128 7.70 0.63 1.71
N ARG A 129 6.98 1.66 1.29
CA ARG A 129 7.05 2.19 -0.05
C ARG A 129 7.88 3.46 -0.02
N GLY A 130 8.79 3.60 -0.98
CA GLY A 130 9.66 4.77 -0.98
C GLY A 130 10.75 4.68 -2.01
N ARG A 131 11.76 5.51 -1.84
CA ARG A 131 12.93 5.61 -2.73
C ARG A 131 14.18 5.97 -1.97
N PHE A 132 15.32 5.55 -2.47
CA PHE A 132 16.58 6.10 -2.00
C PHE A 132 16.71 7.56 -2.44
N ALA A 133 17.10 8.44 -1.52
CA ALA A 133 17.37 9.84 -1.84
C ALA A 133 18.58 9.95 -2.78
N PRO A 134 18.62 10.97 -3.65
CA PRO A 134 19.79 11.25 -4.48
C PRO A 134 21.05 11.38 -3.61
N LYS A 135 22.18 10.98 -4.18
CA LYS A 135 23.47 11.09 -3.52
C LYS A 135 23.74 12.56 -3.15
N ASN A 136 23.90 12.82 -1.86
CA ASN A 136 24.35 14.13 -1.39
C ASN A 136 25.88 14.18 -1.41
N THR A 137 26.46 15.03 -2.26
CA THR A 137 27.90 15.19 -2.43
C THR A 137 28.52 16.21 -1.48
N THR A 138 27.70 16.90 -0.68
CA THR A 138 28.14 18.05 0.15
C THR A 138 28.52 17.69 1.59
N THR A 139 28.26 16.47 2.04
CA THR A 139 28.62 16.03 3.40
C THR A 139 29.97 15.30 3.42
N PRO A 140 30.88 15.63 4.34
CA PRO A 140 32.18 14.96 4.46
C PRO A 140 32.09 13.53 5.01
N GLN A 141 30.92 13.05 5.42
CA GLN A 141 30.69 11.69 5.90
C GLN A 141 30.51 10.72 4.73
N PRO A 142 30.86 9.42 4.89
CA PRO A 142 30.58 8.42 3.87
C PRO A 142 29.11 8.48 3.53
N ASN A 143 28.81 8.79 2.27
CA ASN A 143 27.44 8.90 1.80
C ASN A 143 26.79 7.52 1.77
N LEU A 144 26.18 7.14 2.89
CA LEU A 144 25.46 5.88 3.06
C LEU A 144 24.04 5.95 2.55
N GLY A 145 23.64 7.11 2.02
CA GLY A 145 22.28 7.38 1.57
C GLY A 145 21.29 7.57 2.70
N ARG A 146 20.05 7.91 2.33
CA ARG A 146 18.87 7.87 3.19
C ARG A 146 17.74 7.31 2.36
N PHE A 147 16.77 6.72 3.01
CA PHE A 147 15.59 6.19 2.35
C PHE A 147 14.37 7.06 2.71
N ILE A 148 13.72 7.64 1.70
CA ILE A 148 12.50 8.46 1.86
C ILE A 148 11.32 7.50 1.84
N VAL A 149 10.57 7.47 2.95
CA VAL A 149 9.37 6.63 3.13
C VAL A 149 8.14 7.45 2.72
N THR A 150 7.26 6.85 1.92
CA THR A 150 5.96 7.42 1.54
C THR A 150 4.79 6.64 2.11
N GLU A 151 4.95 5.33 2.30
CA GLU A 151 3.97 4.46 2.94
C GLU A 151 4.68 3.44 3.82
N ALA A 152 4.04 3.08 4.91
CA ALA A 152 4.51 2.04 5.83
C ALA A 152 3.38 1.05 6.12
N TRP A 153 3.74 -0.24 6.22
CA TRP A 153 2.82 -1.35 6.38
C TRP A 153 3.38 -2.34 7.39
N ILE A 154 2.55 -2.85 8.28
CA ILE A 154 2.95 -3.87 9.26
C ILE A 154 2.06 -5.10 9.17
N ALA A 155 2.67 -6.26 9.39
CA ALA A 155 1.99 -7.54 9.43
C ALA A 155 1.28 -7.74 10.77
N GLU A 156 0.06 -8.28 10.71
CA GLU A 156 -0.71 -8.66 11.90
C GLU A 156 -0.44 -10.12 12.29
N GLY A 157 -0.36 -11.03 11.33
CA GLY A 157 -0.23 -12.45 11.59
C GLY A 157 1.11 -12.85 12.22
N PRO A 158 1.12 -13.93 13.02
CA PRO A 158 2.33 -14.49 13.61
C PRO A 158 3.21 -15.21 12.57
N ASN A 159 2.64 -15.67 11.48
CA ASN A 159 3.28 -16.54 10.51
C ASN A 159 4.24 -15.79 9.60
N VAL A 160 5.16 -16.55 9.01
CA VAL A 160 6.10 -16.05 8.03
C VAL A 160 5.33 -15.60 6.78
N ALA A 161 5.58 -14.37 6.34
CA ALA A 161 5.08 -13.92 5.05
C ALA A 161 5.86 -14.64 3.94
N ASP A 162 5.21 -15.54 3.23
CA ASP A 162 5.76 -16.36 2.16
C ASP A 162 4.90 -16.23 0.90
N GLY A 163 5.51 -16.49 -0.27
CA GLY A 163 4.87 -16.31 -1.56
C GLY A 163 4.95 -14.89 -2.10
N VAL A 164 4.10 -14.57 -3.06
CA VAL A 164 4.10 -13.29 -3.76
C VAL A 164 3.34 -12.23 -2.95
N PHE A 165 3.97 -11.08 -2.75
CA PHE A 165 3.33 -9.91 -2.13
C PHE A 165 2.46 -9.19 -3.17
N ALA A 166 1.18 -9.05 -2.88
CA ALA A 166 0.22 -8.37 -3.73
C ALA A 166 -0.62 -7.36 -2.94
N ARG A 167 -0.90 -6.23 -3.55
CA ARG A 167 -1.90 -5.29 -3.06
C ARG A 167 -3.27 -5.72 -3.55
N VAL A 168 -4.24 -5.82 -2.65
CA VAL A 168 -5.60 -6.24 -2.94
C VAL A 168 -6.57 -5.11 -2.62
N THR A 169 -7.45 -4.82 -3.57
CA THR A 169 -8.49 -3.79 -3.46
C THR A 169 -9.81 -4.31 -4.02
N GLN A 170 -10.92 -3.81 -3.52
CA GLN A 170 -12.21 -4.05 -4.13
C GLN A 170 -12.29 -3.30 -5.48
N ASN A 171 -12.79 -3.97 -6.53
CA ASN A 171 -12.88 -3.43 -7.88
C ASN A 171 -14.30 -2.98 -8.30
N GLY A 172 -15.27 -3.11 -7.41
CA GLY A 172 -16.66 -2.71 -7.66
C GLY A 172 -17.48 -3.70 -8.50
N ILE A 173 -16.88 -4.80 -8.99
CA ILE A 173 -17.62 -5.82 -9.75
C ILE A 173 -18.65 -6.47 -8.82
N ARG A 174 -19.89 -6.57 -9.30
CA ARG A 174 -21.02 -7.24 -8.65
C ARG A 174 -21.53 -8.35 -9.54
N CYS A 175 -21.68 -9.56 -9.03
CA CYS A 175 -22.11 -10.72 -9.78
C CYS A 175 -23.44 -11.25 -9.22
N ILE A 176 -24.26 -11.80 -10.11
CA ILE A 176 -25.53 -12.47 -9.73
C ILE A 176 -25.24 -13.84 -9.08
N ALA A 177 -24.09 -14.44 -9.42
CA ALA A 177 -23.72 -15.77 -8.91
C ALA A 177 -22.22 -15.85 -8.62
N ALA A 178 -21.87 -16.67 -7.62
CA ALA A 178 -20.48 -16.99 -7.26
C ALA A 178 -19.85 -17.98 -8.26
N PRO A 179 -18.50 -18.00 -8.39
CA PRO A 179 -17.55 -17.05 -7.80
C PRO A 179 -17.55 -15.69 -8.50
N CYS A 180 -17.44 -14.61 -7.73
CA CYS A 180 -17.44 -13.25 -8.26
C CYS A 180 -16.04 -12.62 -8.14
N PRO A 181 -15.38 -12.23 -9.25
CA PRO A 181 -14.05 -11.64 -9.22
C PRO A 181 -14.09 -10.16 -8.79
N SER A 182 -14.58 -9.92 -7.57
CA SER A 182 -14.82 -8.59 -6.99
C SER A 182 -13.59 -7.91 -6.40
N LEU A 183 -12.45 -8.61 -6.38
CA LEU A 183 -11.19 -8.10 -5.90
C LEU A 183 -10.19 -8.00 -7.05
N THR A 184 -9.41 -6.92 -7.07
CA THR A 184 -8.23 -6.80 -7.94
C THR A 184 -6.98 -6.95 -7.09
N GLU A 185 -6.11 -7.87 -7.47
CA GLU A 185 -4.76 -7.97 -6.93
C GLU A 185 -3.73 -7.41 -7.91
N LYS A 186 -2.73 -6.70 -7.38
CA LYS A 186 -1.57 -6.20 -8.12
C LYS A 186 -0.32 -6.63 -7.39
N GLY A 187 0.54 -7.43 -8.04
CA GLY A 187 1.83 -7.83 -7.49
C GLY A 187 2.73 -6.62 -7.25
N LEU A 188 3.29 -6.50 -6.04
CA LEU A 188 4.14 -5.37 -5.69
C LEU A 188 5.41 -5.38 -6.55
N ASN A 189 5.85 -4.22 -7.02
CA ASN A 189 7.02 -4.04 -7.89
C ASN A 189 6.96 -4.86 -9.19
N THR A 190 5.76 -5.24 -9.63
CA THR A 190 5.54 -5.99 -10.89
C THR A 190 4.40 -5.37 -11.69
N ALA A 191 4.30 -5.74 -12.97
CA ALA A 191 3.17 -5.37 -13.81
C ALA A 191 1.98 -6.34 -13.66
N ASN A 192 2.14 -7.41 -12.88
CA ASN A 192 1.15 -8.48 -12.79
C ASN A 192 -0.09 -8.03 -12.02
N THR A 193 -1.24 -8.15 -12.67
CA THR A 193 -2.54 -7.81 -12.11
C THR A 193 -3.55 -8.91 -12.46
N ALA A 194 -4.45 -9.21 -11.55
CA ALA A 194 -5.56 -10.12 -11.82
C ALA A 194 -6.80 -9.74 -10.99
N ASN A 195 -7.96 -10.18 -11.49
CA ASN A 195 -9.18 -10.17 -10.71
C ASN A 195 -9.36 -11.54 -10.03
N ILE A 196 -9.59 -11.53 -8.73
CA ILE A 196 -9.79 -12.72 -7.91
C ILE A 196 -11.13 -12.66 -7.19
N SER A 197 -11.61 -13.82 -6.81
CA SER A 197 -12.91 -13.99 -6.16
C SER A 197 -12.80 -14.28 -4.67
N ASP A 198 -11.60 -14.60 -4.19
CA ASP A 198 -11.42 -15.11 -2.84
C ASP A 198 -10.03 -14.80 -2.26
N LEU A 199 -9.97 -14.64 -0.93
CA LEU A 199 -8.76 -14.59 -0.13
C LEU A 199 -8.91 -15.62 0.98
N ASP A 200 -8.06 -16.67 0.94
CA ASP A 200 -8.02 -17.71 1.97
C ASP A 200 -7.00 -17.33 3.05
N PHE A 201 -7.49 -16.83 4.18
CA PHE A 201 -6.68 -16.47 5.33
C PHE A 201 -6.29 -17.65 6.24
N THR A 202 -6.75 -18.87 5.97
CA THR A 202 -6.44 -20.05 6.80
C THR A 202 -4.94 -20.20 7.08
N PRO A 203 -4.02 -20.03 6.10
CA PRO A 203 -2.59 -20.19 6.37
C PRO A 203 -1.97 -19.06 7.22
N SER A 204 -2.66 -17.95 7.44
CA SER A 204 -2.12 -16.81 8.19
C SER A 204 -2.21 -16.96 9.70
N ASP A 205 -3.04 -17.91 10.19
CA ASP A 205 -3.34 -18.10 11.62
C ASP A 205 -3.91 -16.82 12.31
N LEU A 206 -4.56 -15.98 11.52
CA LEU A 206 -5.29 -14.82 12.02
C LEU A 206 -6.62 -15.25 12.64
N SER A 207 -7.02 -14.59 13.72
CA SER A 207 -8.36 -14.76 14.28
C SER A 207 -9.43 -14.19 13.35
N ASP A 208 -10.68 -14.67 13.47
CA ASP A 208 -11.82 -14.18 12.68
C ASP A 208 -11.98 -12.65 12.78
N ARG A 209 -11.69 -12.07 13.94
CA ARG A 209 -11.76 -10.62 14.16
C ARG A 209 -10.71 -9.86 13.36
N GLU A 210 -9.49 -10.38 13.31
CA GLU A 210 -8.41 -9.77 12.52
C GLU A 210 -8.69 -9.90 11.03
N VAL A 211 -9.18 -11.08 10.59
CA VAL A 211 -9.61 -11.29 9.21
C VAL A 211 -10.70 -10.30 8.83
N GLN A 212 -11.72 -10.11 9.69
CA GLN A 212 -12.77 -9.13 9.43
C GLN A 212 -12.22 -7.71 9.29
N GLY A 213 -11.23 -7.34 10.11
CA GLY A 213 -10.53 -6.05 10.00
C GLY A 213 -9.87 -5.85 8.64
N PHE A 214 -9.26 -6.90 8.06
CA PHE A 214 -8.72 -6.85 6.70
C PHE A 214 -9.81 -6.78 5.62
N VAL A 215 -10.91 -7.52 5.79
CA VAL A 215 -12.08 -7.44 4.89
C VAL A 215 -12.62 -6.01 4.82
N ASP A 216 -12.72 -5.34 5.94
CA ASP A 216 -13.16 -3.94 5.99
C ASP A 216 -12.16 -3.00 5.28
N GLN A 217 -10.86 -3.27 5.43
CA GLN A 217 -9.81 -2.43 4.86
C GLN A 217 -9.65 -2.57 3.34
N TYR A 218 -9.84 -3.74 2.72
CA TYR A 218 -9.71 -3.82 1.26
C TYR A 218 -10.83 -3.09 0.51
N THR A 219 -11.91 -2.73 1.19
CA THR A 219 -12.96 -1.87 0.66
C THR A 219 -12.59 -0.38 0.71
N ALA A 220 -11.67 0.00 1.59
CA ALA A 220 -11.18 1.36 1.75
C ALA A 220 -10.18 1.75 0.65
N PRO A 221 -10.02 3.06 0.36
CA PRO A 221 -8.98 3.53 -0.54
C PRO A 221 -7.60 3.07 -0.06
N GLY A 222 -6.88 2.39 -0.94
CA GLY A 222 -5.54 1.88 -0.59
C GLY A 222 -5.48 0.38 -0.38
N GLY A 223 -6.56 -0.28 0.01
CA GLY A 223 -6.62 -1.72 0.18
C GLY A 223 -5.67 -2.28 1.24
N ILE A 224 -5.38 -3.57 1.12
CA ILE A 224 -4.43 -4.30 1.97
C ILE A 224 -3.28 -4.85 1.14
N ILE A 225 -2.18 -5.21 1.79
CA ILE A 225 -1.12 -6.02 1.18
C ILE A 225 -1.20 -7.42 1.80
N VAL A 226 -1.10 -8.44 0.97
CA VAL A 226 -1.05 -9.85 1.40
C VAL A 226 0.16 -10.54 0.78
N ALA A 227 0.72 -11.51 1.50
CA ALA A 227 1.71 -12.44 0.98
C ALA A 227 1.04 -13.82 0.81
N GLY A 228 1.38 -14.53 -0.26
CA GLY A 228 0.82 -15.87 -0.52
C GLY A 228 0.79 -16.21 -2.01
N ASP A 229 0.16 -17.31 -2.35
CA ASP A 229 0.14 -17.85 -3.70
C ASP A 229 -1.26 -17.84 -4.30
N ARG A 230 -1.33 -17.71 -5.61
CA ARG A 230 -2.59 -17.77 -6.34
C ARG A 230 -3.05 -19.22 -6.49
N TYR A 231 -4.35 -19.46 -6.36
CA TYR A 231 -4.96 -20.75 -6.64
C TYR A 231 -6.23 -20.61 -7.48
N THR A 232 -6.66 -21.74 -8.05
CA THR A 232 -7.94 -21.85 -8.73
C THR A 232 -8.85 -22.81 -7.99
N PHE A 233 -10.14 -22.52 -7.95
CA PHE A 233 -11.13 -23.37 -7.31
C PHE A 233 -12.39 -23.49 -8.17
N LYS A 234 -13.23 -24.49 -7.84
CA LYS A 234 -14.53 -24.65 -8.46
C LYS A 234 -15.63 -24.49 -7.42
N PHE A 235 -16.62 -23.69 -7.75
CA PHE A 235 -17.83 -23.52 -6.95
C PHE A 235 -19.07 -23.69 -7.86
N GLN A 236 -19.92 -24.68 -7.57
CA GLN A 236 -21.12 -24.99 -8.36
C GLN A 236 -20.82 -25.12 -9.88
N GLY A 237 -19.73 -25.81 -10.23
CA GLY A 237 -19.31 -26.03 -11.62
C GLY A 237 -18.62 -24.86 -12.31
N ARG A 238 -18.53 -23.69 -11.68
CA ARG A 238 -17.82 -22.51 -12.19
C ARG A 238 -16.43 -22.38 -11.60
N SER A 239 -15.48 -21.95 -12.39
CA SER A 239 -14.10 -21.72 -11.93
C SER A 239 -13.95 -20.31 -11.34
N GLY A 240 -13.25 -20.23 -10.22
CA GLY A 240 -12.83 -18.98 -9.60
C GLY A 240 -11.31 -18.96 -9.39
N LYS A 241 -10.74 -17.78 -9.23
CA LYS A 241 -9.34 -17.57 -8.82
C LYS A 241 -9.34 -16.99 -7.41
N GLY A 242 -8.41 -17.44 -6.58
CA GLY A 242 -8.21 -16.94 -5.23
C GLY A 242 -6.72 -16.81 -4.92
N ARG A 243 -6.43 -16.29 -3.73
CA ARG A 243 -5.08 -16.23 -3.19
C ARG A 243 -5.08 -16.76 -1.76
N THR A 244 -4.17 -17.70 -1.45
CA THR A 244 -3.85 -18.05 -0.06
C THR A 244 -3.13 -16.86 0.58
N VAL A 245 -3.39 -16.62 1.84
CA VAL A 245 -2.76 -15.54 2.61
C VAL A 245 -1.93 -16.14 3.73
N THR A 246 -0.62 -16.11 3.59
CA THR A 246 0.33 -16.54 4.63
C THR A 246 0.54 -15.46 5.69
N ASN A 247 0.45 -14.19 5.30
CA ASN A 247 0.39 -13.04 6.19
C ASN A 247 -0.28 -11.85 5.49
N ALA A 248 -0.89 -10.96 6.26
CA ALA A 248 -1.54 -9.75 5.77
C ALA A 248 -0.99 -8.51 6.47
N PHE A 249 -0.93 -7.41 5.74
CA PHE A 249 -0.34 -6.15 6.17
C PHE A 249 -1.37 -5.04 6.08
N HIS A 250 -1.53 -4.29 7.14
CA HIS A 250 -2.30 -3.07 7.13
C HIS A 250 -1.39 -1.84 6.99
N ARG A 251 -1.92 -0.80 6.37
CA ARG A 251 -1.20 0.45 6.20
C ARG A 251 -1.17 1.20 7.52
N LEU A 252 0.02 1.62 7.93
CA LEU A 252 0.15 2.62 8.98
C LEU A 252 -0.26 3.98 8.39
N ALA A 253 -1.22 4.60 9.01
CA ALA A 253 -1.63 5.97 8.73
C ALA A 253 -1.94 6.61 10.08
N ASN A 254 -1.66 7.88 10.21
CA ASN A 254 -2.21 8.60 11.34
C ASN A 254 -3.72 8.37 11.33
N ALA A 255 -4.30 8.13 12.48
CA ALA A 255 -5.74 8.20 12.61
C ALA A 255 -6.18 9.50 11.91
N PRO A 256 -7.26 9.47 11.10
CA PRO A 256 -7.82 10.72 10.62
C PRO A 256 -7.89 11.61 11.85
N ALA A 257 -7.32 12.81 11.73
CA ALA A 257 -7.28 13.74 12.84
C ALA A 257 -8.71 13.77 13.38
N ALA A 258 -8.89 13.29 14.61
CA ALA A 258 -10.20 13.27 15.23
C ALA A 258 -10.78 14.68 15.06
N ASP A 259 -12.07 14.76 14.72
CA ASP A 259 -12.75 16.04 14.61
C ASP A 259 -12.48 16.83 15.89
N CYS A 260 -12.33 18.10 15.75
CA CYS A 260 -12.21 18.98 16.90
C CYS A 260 -13.60 19.29 17.44
N PHE A 261 -13.74 19.20 18.75
CA PHE A 261 -15.02 19.37 19.44
C PHE A 261 -15.00 20.66 20.26
N VAL A 262 -16.10 21.38 20.16
CA VAL A 262 -16.34 22.51 21.04
C VAL A 262 -16.78 21.99 22.40
N GLY A 263 -16.12 22.44 23.47
CA GLY A 263 -16.36 22.01 24.85
C GLY A 263 -16.26 23.15 25.83
N GLY A 264 -16.35 22.80 27.11
CA GLY A 264 -16.35 23.75 28.23
C GLY A 264 -17.74 24.32 28.51
N CYS A 265 -17.90 24.89 29.71
CA CYS A 265 -19.19 25.43 30.19
C CYS A 265 -19.75 26.55 29.33
N SER A 266 -18.88 27.34 28.71
CA SER A 266 -19.21 28.46 27.85
C SER A 266 -18.77 28.28 26.42
N SER A 267 -18.62 27.02 25.96
CA SER A 267 -18.16 26.65 24.61
C SER A 267 -16.80 27.28 24.22
N GLN A 268 -15.95 27.56 25.19
CA GLN A 268 -14.69 28.27 24.99
C GLN A 268 -13.52 27.34 24.65
N LEU A 269 -13.67 26.03 24.84
CA LEU A 269 -12.63 25.04 24.54
C LEU A 269 -12.79 24.48 23.14
N CYS A 270 -11.67 24.29 22.45
CA CYS A 270 -11.59 23.53 21.21
C CYS A 270 -10.62 22.36 21.43
N THR A 271 -11.11 21.15 21.55
CA THR A 271 -10.35 19.96 21.98
C THR A 271 -10.53 18.79 21.03
N ASP A 272 -9.66 17.80 21.13
CA ASP A 272 -9.66 16.57 20.31
C ASP A 272 -10.56 15.46 20.84
N HIS A 273 -11.37 15.73 21.87
CA HIS A 273 -12.34 14.81 22.45
C HIS A 273 -13.64 15.51 22.84
N GLU A 274 -14.75 14.80 22.73
CA GLU A 274 -16.07 15.28 23.18
C GLU A 274 -16.14 15.40 24.71
N GLY A 275 -16.94 16.34 25.17
CA GLY A 275 -17.26 16.47 26.60
C GLY A 275 -16.15 17.09 27.45
N ALA A 276 -15.22 17.83 26.84
CA ALA A 276 -14.23 18.59 27.59
C ALA A 276 -14.89 19.54 28.59
N ILE A 277 -14.45 19.47 29.83
CA ILE A 277 -15.03 20.24 30.96
C ILE A 277 -14.10 21.40 31.30
N SER A 278 -14.66 22.56 31.55
CA SER A 278 -13.95 23.70 32.13
C SER A 278 -14.61 24.17 33.45
N THR A 279 -13.93 25.05 34.16
CA THR A 279 -14.57 25.83 35.21
C THR A 279 -15.68 26.68 34.57
N CYS A 280 -16.88 26.70 35.20
CA CYS A 280 -18.01 27.46 34.69
C CYS A 280 -17.88 28.98 35.02
N GLU A 281 -16.68 29.48 35.01
CA GLU A 281 -16.39 30.91 35.08
C GLU A 281 -16.78 31.58 33.73
N TRP A 282 -17.60 32.61 33.79
CA TRP A 282 -17.96 33.37 32.60
C TRP A 282 -17.00 34.54 32.43
N ARG A 283 -16.50 34.71 31.18
CA ARG A 283 -15.70 35.88 30.79
C ARG A 283 -16.26 36.47 29.49
N PRO A 284 -16.18 37.78 29.31
CA PRO A 284 -16.71 38.43 28.10
C PRO A 284 -16.15 37.84 26.78
N GLU A 285 -14.89 37.48 26.76
CA GLU A 285 -14.22 36.91 25.59
C GLU A 285 -14.79 35.52 25.17
N TYR A 286 -15.49 34.81 26.06
CA TYR A 286 -16.08 33.52 25.72
C TYR A 286 -17.25 33.65 24.75
N ALA A 287 -17.89 34.80 24.69
CA ALA A 287 -18.93 35.07 23.72
C ALA A 287 -18.39 35.04 22.27
N CYS A 288 -17.12 35.40 22.07
CA CYS A 288 -16.50 35.38 20.74
C CYS A 288 -16.37 33.98 20.14
N TYR A 289 -16.28 32.94 20.98
CA TYR A 289 -16.19 31.54 20.54
C TYR A 289 -17.56 30.91 20.25
N GLN A 290 -18.64 31.53 20.69
CA GLN A 290 -20.00 31.07 20.41
C GLN A 290 -20.57 31.66 19.12
N ASP A 291 -19.91 32.64 18.53
CA ASP A 291 -20.30 33.27 17.27
C ASP A 291 -20.12 32.27 16.10
N ALA A 292 -21.02 32.36 15.11
CA ALA A 292 -20.98 31.53 13.91
C ALA A 292 -19.67 31.64 13.08
N ASN A 293 -18.87 32.68 13.34
CA ASN A 293 -17.57 32.92 12.66
C ASN A 293 -16.36 32.30 13.36
N ALA A 294 -16.53 31.69 14.55
CA ALA A 294 -15.47 30.99 15.26
C ALA A 294 -15.46 29.52 14.86
N THR A 295 -14.42 29.07 14.21
CA THR A 295 -14.27 27.68 13.75
C THR A 295 -13.27 26.93 14.63
N CYS A 296 -13.76 25.88 15.30
CA CYS A 296 -12.94 24.93 16.05
C CYS A 296 -12.46 23.85 15.08
N GLU A 297 -11.19 23.84 14.75
CA GLU A 297 -10.60 22.90 13.81
C GLU A 297 -9.14 22.58 14.14
N ARG A 298 -8.59 21.58 13.46
CA ARG A 298 -7.19 21.19 13.66
C ARG A 298 -6.27 22.19 12.99
N GLN A 299 -5.43 22.79 13.81
CA GLN A 299 -4.44 23.79 13.38
C GLN A 299 -3.25 23.13 12.66
N PRO A 300 -2.44 23.88 11.88
CA PRO A 300 -1.22 23.36 11.23
C PRO A 300 -0.21 22.71 12.19
N SER A 301 -0.29 23.03 13.48
CA SER A 301 0.50 22.39 14.55
C SER A 301 0.06 20.94 14.84
N GLY A 302 -1.08 20.50 14.30
CA GLY A 302 -1.69 19.20 14.62
C GLY A 302 -2.57 19.19 15.88
N GLN A 303 -2.69 20.30 16.59
CA GLN A 303 -3.55 20.44 17.77
C GLN A 303 -4.90 21.07 17.39
N CYS A 304 -5.96 20.72 18.10
CA CYS A 304 -7.22 21.43 18.00
C CYS A 304 -7.12 22.84 18.57
N GLY A 305 -7.76 23.77 17.90
CA GLY A 305 -7.76 25.16 18.31
C GLY A 305 -8.72 26.01 17.48
N TRP A 306 -9.00 27.19 17.96
CA TRP A 306 -9.82 28.14 17.26
C TRP A 306 -9.04 28.77 16.12
N THR A 307 -9.61 28.75 14.90
CA THR A 307 -8.97 29.37 13.74
C THR A 307 -8.97 30.89 13.88
N PRO A 308 -7.78 31.55 13.80
CA PRO A 308 -7.67 33.00 13.98
C PRO A 308 -8.21 33.74 12.75
N THR A 309 -9.55 33.90 12.67
CA THR A 309 -10.20 34.75 11.67
C THR A 309 -10.08 36.23 12.06
N ALA A 310 -10.27 37.12 11.09
CA ALA A 310 -10.27 38.58 11.36
C ALA A 310 -11.38 38.95 12.34
N GLU A 311 -12.55 38.29 12.22
CA GLU A 311 -13.73 38.49 13.06
C GLU A 311 -13.46 38.03 14.50
N LEU A 312 -12.95 36.80 14.70
CA LEU A 312 -12.58 36.31 16.02
C LEU A 312 -11.52 37.19 16.69
N THR A 313 -10.49 37.55 15.94
CA THR A 313 -9.41 38.43 16.45
C THR A 313 -9.96 39.80 16.86
N SER A 314 -10.86 40.39 16.06
CA SER A 314 -11.50 41.69 16.37
C SER A 314 -12.39 41.60 17.58
N CYS A 315 -13.19 40.50 17.71
CA CYS A 315 -14.04 40.26 18.87
C CYS A 315 -13.21 40.19 20.15
N LEU A 316 -12.18 39.33 20.16
CA LEU A 316 -11.30 39.16 21.31
C LEU A 316 -10.61 40.48 21.71
N ALA A 317 -10.19 41.32 20.74
CA ALA A 317 -9.59 42.60 21.00
C ALA A 317 -10.59 43.62 21.61
N SER A 318 -11.88 43.48 21.34
CA SER A 318 -12.94 44.37 21.86
C SER A 318 -13.39 44.02 23.30
N THR A 319 -13.00 42.87 23.82
CA THR A 319 -13.37 42.38 25.16
C THR A 319 -12.31 42.67 26.22
N HIS A 320 -11.19 43.25 25.82
CA HIS A 320 -10.13 43.76 26.68
C HIS A 320 -10.26 45.29 26.78
#